data_d21ae6d3906c2a1c8fc9c331efe119d8
#
_entry.id   d21ae6d3906c2a1c8fc9c331efe119d8
#
_cell.length_a   1.000
_cell.length_b   1.000
_cell.length_c   1.000
_cell.angle_alpha   90.00
_cell.angle_beta   90.00
_cell.angle_gamma   90.00
#
_symmetry.space_group_name_H-M   'P 1'
#
loop_
_entity.id
_entity.type
_entity.pdbx_description
1 polymer ?
#
loop_
_entity_poly.entity_id
_entity_poly.type
_entity_poly.pdbx_seq_one_letter_code
_entity_poly.pdbx_strand_id
1 'polypeptide(L)'
;MTKTTVVIPNYNGIQYIDECLHSLCQGTRMPEIILVDNGSGDGSRELVREKYKEVQVIEFAQNTGFSSAVNAGIRAAVTEYVILLNNDTVVDREFVENLEKALSEEPGAFSAGAKMLQMAAPERLDGAGDLYCALGWAFSRGKDRPCEAYDRPCRIFSACAGAAIYRRQAFDRIGFFDENHFAYLEDTDIGYRANIYGYYNIYAPTAKVYHAGSAVSGSRHNDFKVGLSARNSIYLVYKNMPFLQMVLNLPF
;
A
#
# COMPACT_ATOMS: atom_id res chain seq x y z
N MET A 1 -3.23 -22.61 -10.22
CA MET A 1 -2.98 -21.24 -10.68
C MET A 1 -2.90 -20.37 -9.44
N THR A 2 -1.92 -19.48 -9.36
CA THR A 2 -1.82 -18.47 -8.30
C THR A 2 -3.04 -17.54 -8.36
N LYS A 3 -3.55 -17.15 -7.18
CA LYS A 3 -4.71 -16.26 -7.09
C LYS A 3 -4.32 -14.80 -6.93
N THR A 4 -3.04 -14.53 -6.73
CA THR A 4 -2.54 -13.23 -6.31
C THR A 4 -1.34 -12.79 -7.13
N THR A 5 -1.35 -11.54 -7.54
CA THR A 5 -0.20 -10.81 -8.09
C THR A 5 0.29 -9.81 -7.05
N VAL A 6 1.58 -9.80 -6.77
CA VAL A 6 2.24 -8.75 -5.97
C VAL A 6 2.78 -7.68 -6.92
N VAL A 7 2.34 -6.45 -6.74
CA VAL A 7 2.82 -5.28 -7.48
C VAL A 7 3.76 -4.47 -6.58
N ILE A 8 4.99 -4.30 -7.05
CA ILE A 8 6.04 -3.57 -6.33
C ILE A 8 6.42 -2.33 -7.13
N PRO A 9 6.00 -1.12 -6.71
CA PRO A 9 6.51 0.11 -7.30
C PRO A 9 7.96 0.31 -6.86
N ASN A 10 8.87 0.56 -7.81
CA ASN A 10 10.28 0.78 -7.55
C ASN A 10 10.75 2.11 -8.11
N TYR A 11 11.44 2.89 -7.28
CA TYR A 11 12.17 4.08 -7.70
C TYR A 11 13.45 4.22 -6.88
N ASN A 12 14.60 4.00 -7.53
CA ASN A 12 15.92 4.06 -6.90
C ASN A 12 16.00 3.19 -5.62
N GLY A 13 15.55 1.93 -5.72
CA GLY A 13 15.43 1.02 -4.59
C GLY A 13 16.53 -0.04 -4.49
N ILE A 14 17.72 0.16 -5.08
CA ILE A 14 18.80 -0.83 -5.15
C ILE A 14 19.19 -1.40 -3.78
N GLN A 15 19.07 -0.61 -2.71
CA GLN A 15 19.45 -1.03 -1.36
C GLN A 15 18.47 -2.03 -0.73
N TYR A 16 17.21 -2.11 -1.23
CA TYR A 16 16.12 -2.83 -0.58
C TYR A 16 15.49 -3.91 -1.46
N ILE A 17 15.42 -3.66 -2.77
CA ILE A 17 14.63 -4.49 -3.69
C ILE A 17 15.05 -5.96 -3.69
N ASP A 18 16.33 -6.25 -3.49
CA ASP A 18 16.84 -7.63 -3.45
C ASP A 18 16.27 -8.40 -2.24
N GLU A 19 16.29 -7.79 -1.06
CA GLU A 19 15.77 -8.41 0.16
C GLU A 19 14.24 -8.53 0.13
N CYS A 20 13.56 -7.53 -0.41
CA CYS A 20 12.11 -7.56 -0.63
C CYS A 20 11.70 -8.75 -1.51
N LEU A 21 12.28 -8.88 -2.68
CA LEU A 21 11.99 -10.00 -3.60
C LEU A 21 12.42 -11.34 -3.02
N HIS A 22 13.58 -11.41 -2.36
CA HIS A 22 14.04 -12.63 -1.72
C HIS A 22 13.04 -13.11 -0.66
N SER A 23 12.53 -12.23 0.18
CA SER A 23 11.55 -12.58 1.21
C SER A 23 10.25 -13.13 0.64
N LEU A 24 9.75 -12.57 -0.46
CA LEU A 24 8.58 -13.07 -1.18
C LEU A 24 8.84 -14.48 -1.77
N CYS A 25 10.02 -14.71 -2.34
CA CYS A 25 10.40 -16.01 -2.90
C CYS A 25 10.55 -17.12 -1.84
N GLN A 26 10.75 -16.76 -0.57
CA GLN A 26 10.79 -17.71 0.56
C GLN A 26 9.41 -17.99 1.17
N GLY A 27 8.36 -17.36 0.65
CA GLY A 27 6.99 -17.51 1.15
C GLY A 27 6.43 -18.92 0.96
N THR A 28 5.45 -19.29 1.81
CA THR A 28 4.68 -20.54 1.69
C THR A 28 3.84 -20.60 0.42
N ARG A 29 3.52 -19.42 -0.14
CA ARG A 29 2.76 -19.26 -1.37
C ARG A 29 3.47 -18.30 -2.32
N MET A 30 3.84 -18.79 -3.49
CA MET A 30 4.45 -17.98 -4.55
C MET A 30 3.37 -17.21 -5.32
N PRO A 31 3.36 -15.87 -5.26
CA PRO A 31 2.52 -15.03 -6.12
C PRO A 31 3.16 -14.84 -7.51
N GLU A 32 2.37 -14.33 -8.46
CA GLU A 32 2.95 -13.62 -9.59
C GLU A 32 3.54 -12.30 -9.09
N ILE A 33 4.66 -11.86 -9.64
CA ILE A 33 5.31 -10.60 -9.20
C ILE A 33 5.47 -9.67 -10.40
N ILE A 34 4.97 -8.45 -10.25
CA ILE A 34 5.15 -7.35 -11.19
C ILE A 34 5.91 -6.24 -10.48
N LEU A 35 7.12 -5.98 -10.94
CA LEU A 35 7.88 -4.79 -10.57
C LEU A 35 7.54 -3.65 -11.53
N VAL A 36 7.12 -2.52 -11.01
CA VAL A 36 6.94 -1.31 -11.84
C VAL A 36 8.09 -0.35 -11.54
N ASP A 37 9.06 -0.33 -12.44
CA ASP A 37 10.20 0.58 -12.33
C ASP A 37 9.80 1.97 -12.80
N ASN A 38 9.79 2.90 -11.88
CA ASN A 38 9.30 4.26 -12.06
C ASN A 38 10.43 5.23 -12.48
N GLY A 39 11.26 4.80 -13.45
CA GLY A 39 12.36 5.59 -13.98
C GLY A 39 13.61 5.60 -13.08
N SER A 40 14.00 4.45 -12.52
CA SER A 40 15.20 4.33 -11.68
C SER A 40 16.48 4.51 -12.50
N GLY A 41 17.49 5.11 -11.86
CA GLY A 41 18.84 5.29 -12.41
C GLY A 41 19.95 4.64 -11.58
N ASP A 42 19.60 3.83 -10.57
CA ASP A 42 20.52 3.27 -9.57
C ASP A 42 20.96 1.82 -9.83
N GLY A 43 20.50 1.20 -10.91
CA GLY A 43 20.80 -0.20 -11.24
C GLY A 43 19.84 -1.23 -10.62
N SER A 44 18.82 -0.81 -9.87
CA SER A 44 17.84 -1.71 -9.25
C SER A 44 17.05 -2.54 -10.27
N ARG A 45 16.68 -1.94 -11.40
CA ARG A 45 16.00 -2.61 -12.50
C ARG A 45 16.85 -3.72 -13.12
N GLU A 46 18.10 -3.43 -13.39
CA GLU A 46 19.07 -4.36 -13.97
C GLU A 46 19.30 -5.56 -13.04
N LEU A 47 19.47 -5.31 -11.74
CA LEU A 47 19.57 -6.36 -10.72
C LEU A 47 18.37 -7.29 -10.75
N VAL A 48 17.14 -6.75 -10.80
CA VAL A 48 15.91 -7.56 -10.83
C VAL A 48 15.86 -8.41 -12.09
N ARG A 49 16.16 -7.85 -13.25
CA ARG A 49 16.19 -8.59 -14.51
C ARG A 49 17.24 -9.71 -14.55
N GLU A 50 18.37 -9.50 -13.91
CA GLU A 50 19.44 -10.48 -13.85
C GLU A 50 19.11 -11.62 -12.88
N LYS A 51 18.67 -11.29 -11.67
CA LYS A 51 18.53 -12.24 -10.56
C LYS A 51 17.15 -12.91 -10.48
N TYR A 52 16.07 -12.22 -10.89
CA TYR A 52 14.67 -12.64 -10.71
C TYR A 52 13.95 -12.77 -12.05
N LYS A 53 14.27 -13.82 -12.82
CA LYS A 53 13.77 -14.03 -14.19
C LYS A 53 12.25 -14.17 -14.28
N GLU A 54 11.59 -14.59 -13.21
CA GLU A 54 10.14 -14.80 -13.14
C GLU A 54 9.38 -13.49 -12.84
N VAL A 55 10.10 -12.41 -12.46
CA VAL A 55 9.47 -11.12 -12.18
C VAL A 55 9.21 -10.39 -13.49
N GLN A 56 7.94 -10.05 -13.72
CA GLN A 56 7.58 -9.16 -14.83
C GLN A 56 7.99 -7.72 -14.48
N VAL A 57 8.75 -7.08 -15.37
CA VAL A 57 9.18 -5.68 -15.17
C VAL A 57 8.43 -4.77 -16.14
N ILE A 58 7.71 -3.78 -15.61
CA ILE A 58 7.11 -2.67 -16.35
C ILE A 58 7.99 -1.44 -16.11
N GLU A 59 8.36 -0.73 -17.17
CA GLU A 59 9.28 0.40 -17.08
C GLU A 59 8.62 1.71 -17.47
N PHE A 60 8.86 2.73 -16.66
CA PHE A 60 8.55 4.11 -16.99
C PHE A 60 9.82 4.89 -17.32
N ALA A 61 9.70 5.85 -18.23
CA ALA A 61 10.84 6.70 -18.61
C ALA A 61 11.26 7.69 -17.51
N GLN A 62 10.36 8.00 -16.58
CA GLN A 62 10.58 8.95 -15.50
C GLN A 62 9.67 8.63 -14.31
N ASN A 63 9.96 9.20 -13.14
CA ASN A 63 9.13 9.06 -11.96
C ASN A 63 7.79 9.80 -12.13
N THR A 64 6.70 9.05 -12.23
CA THR A 64 5.32 9.55 -12.38
C THR A 64 4.51 9.46 -11.09
N GLY A 65 5.16 9.14 -9.97
CA GLY A 65 4.55 8.98 -8.67
C GLY A 65 4.09 7.55 -8.36
N PHE A 66 3.75 7.33 -7.10
CA PHE A 66 3.33 6.02 -6.57
C PHE A 66 2.02 5.55 -7.22
N SER A 67 1.01 6.43 -7.26
CA SER A 67 -0.33 6.10 -7.79
C SER A 67 -0.27 5.58 -9.24
N SER A 68 0.51 6.24 -10.09
CA SER A 68 0.66 5.86 -11.50
C SER A 68 1.36 4.49 -11.63
N ALA A 69 2.41 4.27 -10.85
CA ALA A 69 3.16 3.00 -10.86
C ALA A 69 2.29 1.82 -10.41
N VAL A 70 1.59 1.95 -9.28
CA VAL A 70 0.71 0.85 -8.80
C VAL A 70 -0.44 0.59 -9.75
N ASN A 71 -1.02 1.64 -10.38
CA ASN A 71 -2.07 1.49 -11.37
C ASN A 71 -1.62 0.67 -12.58
N ALA A 72 -0.41 0.89 -13.07
CA ALA A 72 0.13 0.10 -14.18
C ALA A 72 0.24 -1.39 -13.82
N GLY A 73 0.74 -1.70 -12.62
CA GLY A 73 0.81 -3.07 -12.12
C GLY A 73 -0.56 -3.72 -11.92
N ILE A 74 -1.54 -2.97 -11.33
CA ILE A 74 -2.91 -3.47 -11.13
C ILE A 74 -3.60 -3.78 -12.47
N ARG A 75 -3.40 -2.93 -13.48
CA ARG A 75 -3.96 -3.15 -14.83
C ARG A 75 -3.34 -4.36 -15.53
N ALA A 76 -2.05 -4.61 -15.32
CA ALA A 76 -1.34 -5.76 -15.88
C ALA A 76 -1.67 -7.08 -15.17
N ALA A 77 -2.06 -7.03 -13.89
CA ALA A 77 -2.44 -8.20 -13.12
C ALA A 77 -3.73 -8.82 -13.65
N VAL A 78 -3.74 -10.16 -13.80
CA VAL A 78 -4.90 -10.95 -14.27
C VAL A 78 -5.50 -11.83 -13.18
N THR A 79 -4.91 -11.84 -11.99
CA THR A 79 -5.30 -12.65 -10.84
C THR A 79 -6.50 -12.05 -10.10
N GLU A 80 -7.12 -12.84 -9.22
CA GLU A 80 -8.29 -12.44 -8.40
C GLU A 80 -7.93 -11.32 -7.42
N TYR A 81 -6.74 -11.41 -6.85
CA TYR A 81 -6.22 -10.46 -5.85
C TYR A 81 -4.95 -9.77 -6.35
N VAL A 82 -4.76 -8.54 -5.90
CA VAL A 82 -3.52 -7.80 -6.07
C VAL A 82 -3.02 -7.37 -4.70
N ILE A 83 -1.77 -7.69 -4.38
CA ILE A 83 -1.05 -7.12 -3.24
C ILE A 83 -0.21 -5.96 -3.74
N LEU A 84 -0.35 -4.80 -3.12
CA LEU A 84 0.61 -3.71 -3.27
C LEU A 84 1.63 -3.83 -2.14
N LEU A 85 2.90 -3.75 -2.49
CA LEU A 85 4.01 -3.91 -1.55
C LEU A 85 5.13 -2.93 -1.87
N ASN A 86 5.55 -2.14 -0.90
CA ASN A 86 6.70 -1.25 -1.06
C ASN A 86 8.00 -2.05 -1.26
N ASN A 87 8.91 -1.51 -2.05
CA ASN A 87 10.21 -2.13 -2.34
C ASN A 87 11.18 -2.16 -1.12
N ASP A 88 10.93 -1.35 -0.09
CA ASP A 88 11.69 -1.26 1.15
C ASP A 88 11.09 -2.07 2.30
N THR A 89 10.54 -3.25 1.97
CA THR A 89 9.89 -4.16 2.90
C THR A 89 10.50 -5.55 2.88
N VAL A 90 10.35 -6.26 4.00
CA VAL A 90 10.64 -7.69 4.16
C VAL A 90 9.39 -8.36 4.71
N VAL A 91 8.91 -9.41 4.07
CA VAL A 91 7.66 -10.07 4.46
C VAL A 91 7.89 -11.35 5.25
N ASP A 92 7.00 -11.65 6.20
CA ASP A 92 6.96 -12.96 6.84
C ASP A 92 6.61 -14.06 5.82
N ARG A 93 7.05 -15.26 6.10
CA ARG A 93 6.90 -16.43 5.22
C ARG A 93 5.45 -16.72 4.81
N GLU A 94 4.50 -16.48 5.70
CA GLU A 94 3.06 -16.71 5.47
C GLU A 94 2.31 -15.44 5.05
N PHE A 95 3.01 -14.38 4.68
CA PHE A 95 2.43 -13.06 4.40
C PHE A 95 1.34 -13.09 3.32
N VAL A 96 1.65 -13.66 2.16
CA VAL A 96 0.70 -13.75 1.03
C VAL A 96 -0.51 -14.61 1.40
N GLU A 97 -0.28 -15.77 2.01
CA GLU A 97 -1.33 -16.69 2.42
C GLU A 97 -2.26 -16.08 3.46
N ASN A 98 -1.71 -15.38 4.45
CA ASN A 98 -2.49 -14.71 5.50
C ASN A 98 -3.34 -13.55 4.97
N LEU A 99 -2.83 -12.78 4.00
CA LEU A 99 -3.61 -11.74 3.33
C LEU A 99 -4.72 -12.32 2.46
N GLU A 100 -4.44 -13.35 1.67
CA GLU A 100 -5.45 -14.05 0.87
C GLU A 100 -6.58 -14.61 1.76
N LYS A 101 -6.21 -15.28 2.85
CA LYS A 101 -7.16 -15.82 3.82
C LYS A 101 -8.03 -14.71 4.40
N ALA A 102 -7.43 -13.65 4.93
CA ALA A 102 -8.16 -12.55 5.54
C ALA A 102 -9.19 -11.94 4.57
N LEU A 103 -8.81 -11.69 3.31
CA LEU A 103 -9.72 -11.10 2.35
C LEU A 103 -10.77 -12.09 1.84
N SER A 104 -10.44 -13.38 1.70
CA SER A 104 -11.38 -14.41 1.25
C SER A 104 -12.50 -14.70 2.26
N GLU A 105 -12.22 -14.58 3.55
CA GLU A 105 -13.18 -14.76 4.65
C GLU A 105 -14.16 -13.57 4.77
N GLU A 106 -13.88 -12.44 4.11
CA GLU A 106 -14.66 -11.19 4.19
C GLU A 106 -15.15 -10.75 2.79
N PRO A 107 -16.20 -11.38 2.21
CA PRO A 107 -16.62 -11.14 0.82
C PRO A 107 -16.98 -9.68 0.49
N GLY A 108 -17.41 -8.90 1.49
CA GLY A 108 -17.73 -7.48 1.32
C GLY A 108 -16.54 -6.54 1.48
N ALA A 109 -15.36 -7.05 1.88
CA ALA A 109 -14.17 -6.23 2.01
C ALA A 109 -13.53 -5.95 0.66
N PHE A 110 -13.14 -4.69 0.43
CA PHE A 110 -12.34 -4.26 -0.71
C PHE A 110 -10.87 -4.63 -0.52
N SER A 111 -10.34 -4.36 0.66
CA SER A 111 -8.92 -4.55 0.96
C SER A 111 -8.67 -5.11 2.35
N ALA A 112 -7.48 -5.72 2.54
CA ALA A 112 -6.94 -6.07 3.84
C ALA A 112 -5.51 -5.51 3.98
N GLY A 113 -5.30 -4.66 4.98
CA GLY A 113 -3.98 -4.11 5.33
C GLY A 113 -3.21 -5.06 6.23
N ALA A 114 -1.92 -5.24 5.96
CA ALA A 114 -1.01 -6.03 6.76
C ALA A 114 -0.63 -5.34 8.09
N LYS A 115 -0.09 -6.13 9.02
CA LYS A 115 0.60 -5.63 10.22
C LYS A 115 2.00 -5.16 9.83
N MET A 116 2.15 -3.86 9.68
CA MET A 116 3.42 -3.25 9.33
C MET A 116 4.24 -2.98 10.60
N LEU A 117 5.40 -3.59 10.68
CA LEU A 117 6.37 -3.46 11.77
C LEU A 117 7.53 -2.56 11.31
N GLN A 118 8.10 -1.81 12.24
CA GLN A 118 9.32 -1.05 11.94
C GLN A 118 10.50 -2.01 11.80
N MET A 119 11.23 -1.97 10.70
CA MET A 119 12.37 -2.87 10.47
C MET A 119 13.47 -2.65 11.53
N ALA A 120 13.71 -1.41 11.94
CA ALA A 120 14.69 -1.06 12.97
C ALA A 120 14.23 -1.33 14.42
N ALA A 121 12.92 -1.52 14.66
CA ALA A 121 12.31 -1.75 15.96
C ALA A 121 11.07 -2.66 15.81
N PRO A 122 11.24 -3.96 15.57
CA PRO A 122 10.15 -4.88 15.21
C PRO A 122 9.06 -5.05 16.28
N GLU A 123 9.34 -4.65 17.52
CA GLU A 123 8.37 -4.61 18.61
C GLU A 123 7.39 -3.42 18.48
N ARG A 124 7.63 -2.51 17.52
CA ARG A 124 6.79 -1.34 17.27
C ARG A 124 6.13 -1.40 15.90
N LEU A 125 4.91 -0.89 15.85
CA LEU A 125 4.18 -0.75 14.60
C LEU A 125 4.72 0.43 13.77
N ASP A 126 4.84 0.20 12.47
CA ASP A 126 4.83 1.27 11.47
C ASP A 126 3.39 1.65 11.10
N GLY A 127 2.47 0.68 11.05
CA GLY A 127 1.05 0.90 10.87
C GLY A 127 0.21 -0.37 10.98
N ALA A 128 -1.06 -0.20 11.32
CA ALA A 128 -2.08 -1.25 11.41
C ALA A 128 -3.38 -0.82 10.70
N GLY A 129 -3.25 -0.26 9.49
CA GLY A 129 -4.29 0.43 8.74
C GLY A 129 -4.40 1.91 9.08
N ASP A 130 -5.31 2.60 8.41
CA ASP A 130 -5.52 4.02 8.59
C ASP A 130 -6.92 4.32 9.13
N LEU A 131 -7.01 5.41 9.83
CA LEU A 131 -8.24 6.00 10.36
C LEU A 131 -8.47 7.36 9.70
N TYR A 132 -9.73 7.75 9.59
CA TYR A 132 -10.12 9.05 9.06
C TYR A 132 -11.19 9.66 9.96
N CYS A 133 -11.02 10.90 10.40
CA CYS A 133 -11.99 11.56 11.26
C CYS A 133 -12.94 12.45 10.46
N ALA A 134 -14.06 12.83 11.09
CA ALA A 134 -15.07 13.69 10.49
C ALA A 134 -14.56 15.08 10.08
N LEU A 135 -13.45 15.54 10.68
CA LEU A 135 -12.80 16.80 10.32
C LEU A 135 -11.92 16.74 9.07
N GLY A 136 -11.71 15.54 8.49
CA GLY A 136 -10.92 15.40 7.27
C GLY A 136 -9.45 15.03 7.50
N TRP A 137 -9.09 14.56 8.69
CA TRP A 137 -7.71 14.14 9.00
C TRP A 137 -7.54 12.63 8.91
N ALA A 138 -6.49 12.20 8.22
CA ALA A 138 -6.05 10.82 8.17
C ALA A 138 -5.00 10.54 9.25
N PHE A 139 -5.06 9.34 9.86
CA PHE A 139 -4.15 8.91 10.92
C PHE A 139 -3.71 7.48 10.67
N SER A 140 -2.42 7.20 10.76
CA SER A 140 -1.93 5.82 10.79
C SER A 140 -2.25 5.19 12.14
N ARG A 141 -3.05 4.13 12.13
CA ARG A 141 -3.47 3.41 13.34
C ARG A 141 -2.29 2.67 13.94
N GLY A 142 -2.00 2.96 15.21
CA GLY A 142 -1.00 2.25 15.99
C GLY A 142 0.45 2.64 15.71
N LYS A 143 0.73 3.64 14.90
CA LYS A 143 2.11 4.07 14.62
C LYS A 143 2.92 4.32 15.90
N ASP A 144 4.14 3.77 15.97
CA ASP A 144 5.08 3.82 17.10
C ASP A 144 4.58 3.13 18.38
N ARG A 145 3.43 2.43 18.35
CA ARG A 145 2.90 1.67 19.49
C ARG A 145 3.47 0.26 19.54
N PRO A 146 3.46 -0.39 20.73
CA PRO A 146 3.83 -1.79 20.85
C PRO A 146 2.95 -2.68 19.96
N CYS A 147 3.55 -3.56 19.17
CA CYS A 147 2.85 -4.34 18.17
C CYS A 147 1.89 -5.39 18.76
N GLU A 148 2.13 -5.84 19.99
CA GLU A 148 1.33 -6.83 20.71
C GLU A 148 -0.10 -6.35 21.01
N ALA A 149 -0.31 -5.04 21.12
CA ALA A 149 -1.63 -4.45 21.35
C ALA A 149 -2.54 -4.51 20.11
N TYR A 150 -2.02 -4.98 18.97
CA TYR A 150 -2.71 -4.96 17.67
C TYR A 150 -2.77 -6.36 17.03
N ASP A 151 -3.13 -7.38 17.80
CA ASP A 151 -3.20 -8.79 17.35
C ASP A 151 -4.62 -9.24 16.95
N ARG A 152 -5.59 -8.33 16.96
CA ARG A 152 -6.98 -8.65 16.60
C ARG A 152 -7.35 -8.01 15.27
N PRO A 153 -8.01 -8.76 14.36
CA PRO A 153 -8.56 -8.19 13.14
C PRO A 153 -9.66 -7.17 13.48
N CYS A 154 -9.78 -6.15 12.67
CA CYS A 154 -10.82 -5.13 12.82
C CYS A 154 -11.08 -4.43 11.49
N ARG A 155 -12.20 -3.70 11.40
CA ARG A 155 -12.41 -2.74 10.33
C ARG A 155 -11.51 -1.53 10.49
N ILE A 156 -10.99 -1.06 9.37
CA ILE A 156 -10.17 0.15 9.24
C ILE A 156 -10.79 1.05 8.17
N PHE A 157 -10.40 2.31 8.14
CA PHE A 157 -10.92 3.23 7.13
C PHE A 157 -10.30 2.94 5.76
N SER A 158 -8.99 2.75 5.71
CA SER A 158 -8.24 2.35 4.52
C SER A 158 -7.06 1.45 4.88
N ALA A 159 -6.63 0.64 3.94
CA ALA A 159 -5.41 -0.16 4.07
C ALA A 159 -4.24 0.61 3.45
N CYS A 160 -3.13 0.73 4.20
CA CYS A 160 -1.92 1.36 3.68
C CYS A 160 -1.40 0.58 2.47
N ALA A 161 -1.30 1.24 1.32
CA ALA A 161 -0.90 0.63 0.06
C ALA A 161 0.57 0.17 0.04
N GLY A 162 1.35 0.49 1.07
CA GLY A 162 2.68 -0.05 1.27
C GLY A 162 2.75 -1.54 1.58
N ALA A 163 1.64 -2.15 2.07
CA ALA A 163 1.51 -3.60 2.30
C ALA A 163 0.02 -3.97 2.46
N ALA A 164 -0.71 -4.13 1.39
CA ALA A 164 -2.12 -4.47 1.42
C ALA A 164 -2.57 -5.30 0.22
N ILE A 165 -3.56 -6.17 0.45
CA ILE A 165 -4.24 -6.95 -0.60
C ILE A 165 -5.57 -6.30 -0.97
N TYR A 166 -5.93 -6.38 -2.25
CA TYR A 166 -7.13 -5.80 -2.83
C TYR A 166 -7.86 -6.80 -3.72
N ARG A 167 -9.21 -6.73 -3.76
CA ARG A 167 -10.01 -7.40 -4.79
C ARG A 167 -9.84 -6.68 -6.12
N ARG A 168 -9.15 -7.31 -7.08
CA ARG A 168 -8.86 -6.69 -8.37
C ARG A 168 -10.12 -6.17 -9.08
N GLN A 169 -11.18 -6.97 -9.13
CA GLN A 169 -12.43 -6.59 -9.81
C GLN A 169 -13.13 -5.36 -9.20
N ALA A 170 -12.88 -5.06 -7.93
CA ALA A 170 -13.49 -3.89 -7.30
C ALA A 170 -12.99 -2.58 -7.90
N PHE A 171 -11.76 -2.54 -8.42
CA PHE A 171 -11.23 -1.36 -9.11
C PHE A 171 -12.05 -0.95 -10.33
N ASP A 172 -12.71 -1.89 -11.00
CA ASP A 172 -13.57 -1.60 -12.16
C ASP A 172 -14.81 -0.78 -11.77
N ARG A 173 -15.24 -0.84 -10.51
CA ARG A 173 -16.37 -0.08 -9.97
C ARG A 173 -15.96 1.21 -9.27
N ILE A 174 -14.95 1.15 -8.41
CA ILE A 174 -14.53 2.28 -7.57
C ILE A 174 -13.49 3.17 -8.25
N GLY A 175 -12.91 2.74 -9.36
CA GLY A 175 -11.79 3.38 -10.05
C GLY A 175 -10.45 3.01 -9.42
N PHE A 176 -9.37 3.31 -10.12
CA PHE A 176 -7.99 3.08 -9.69
C PHE A 176 -7.50 4.15 -8.71
N PHE A 177 -6.25 4.06 -8.24
CA PHE A 177 -5.62 5.10 -7.45
C PHE A 177 -5.58 6.42 -8.24
N ASP A 178 -5.89 7.53 -7.58
CA ASP A 178 -5.91 8.83 -8.25
C ASP A 178 -4.48 9.36 -8.43
N GLU A 179 -4.06 9.46 -9.68
CA GLU A 179 -2.70 9.84 -10.05
C GLU A 179 -2.37 11.30 -9.70
N ASN A 180 -3.39 12.15 -9.45
CA ASN A 180 -3.17 13.52 -8.97
C ASN A 180 -2.56 13.57 -7.56
N HIS A 181 -2.66 12.51 -6.76
CA HIS A 181 -1.98 12.44 -5.47
C HIS A 181 -0.47 12.39 -5.63
N PHE A 182 0.04 11.80 -6.69
CA PHE A 182 1.44 11.46 -6.89
C PHE A 182 1.93 10.44 -5.85
N ALA A 183 1.97 10.81 -4.57
CA ALA A 183 2.22 9.95 -3.40
C ALA A 183 1.58 10.58 -2.15
N TYR A 184 1.29 9.77 -1.14
CA TYR A 184 0.64 10.07 0.14
C TYR A 184 -0.86 10.38 0.03
N LEU A 185 -1.64 9.70 0.88
CA LEU A 185 -3.10 9.74 0.99
C LEU A 185 -3.88 9.18 -0.22
N GLU A 186 -3.21 8.64 -1.23
CA GLU A 186 -3.85 7.92 -2.33
C GLU A 186 -4.55 6.64 -1.85
N ASP A 187 -3.99 5.99 -0.82
CA ASP A 187 -4.57 4.83 -0.14
C ASP A 187 -5.79 5.21 0.70
N THR A 188 -5.74 6.35 1.36
CA THR A 188 -6.90 6.90 2.06
C THR A 188 -8.00 7.29 1.08
N ASP A 189 -7.68 7.89 -0.07
CA ASP A 189 -8.63 8.23 -1.12
C ASP A 189 -9.36 7.01 -1.66
N ILE A 190 -8.62 5.95 -2.03
CA ILE A 190 -9.26 4.75 -2.58
C ILE A 190 -10.07 4.00 -1.53
N GLY A 191 -9.60 3.96 -0.28
CA GLY A 191 -10.35 3.41 0.84
C GLY A 191 -11.65 4.18 1.12
N TYR A 192 -11.62 5.52 1.01
CA TYR A 192 -12.80 6.37 1.13
C TYR A 192 -13.82 6.06 0.03
N ARG A 193 -13.38 6.01 -1.23
CA ARG A 193 -14.24 5.66 -2.37
C ARG A 193 -14.84 4.25 -2.20
N ALA A 194 -14.05 3.28 -1.75
CA ALA A 194 -14.55 1.94 -1.46
C ALA A 194 -15.70 1.96 -0.44
N ASN A 195 -15.55 2.74 0.65
CA ASN A 195 -16.60 2.92 1.66
C ASN A 195 -17.87 3.57 1.07
N ILE A 196 -17.73 4.57 0.19
CA ILE A 196 -18.88 5.20 -0.52
C ILE A 196 -19.60 4.18 -1.38
N TYR A 197 -18.89 3.26 -2.03
CA TYR A 197 -19.48 2.21 -2.89
C TYR A 197 -20.01 1.00 -2.10
N GLY A 198 -20.02 1.06 -0.76
CA GLY A 198 -20.58 0.03 0.11
C GLY A 198 -19.63 -1.14 0.42
N TYR A 199 -18.37 -1.04 0.05
CA TYR A 199 -17.32 -1.92 0.54
C TYR A 199 -16.82 -1.47 1.91
N TYR A 200 -15.92 -2.24 2.52
CA TYR A 200 -15.16 -1.86 3.71
C TYR A 200 -13.73 -2.38 3.61
N ASN A 201 -12.88 -1.91 4.50
CA ASN A 201 -11.48 -2.31 4.57
C ASN A 201 -11.21 -2.97 5.92
N ILE A 202 -10.33 -3.95 5.96
CA ILE A 202 -10.00 -4.71 7.17
C ILE A 202 -8.50 -4.70 7.46
N TYR A 203 -8.16 -4.97 8.70
CA TYR A 203 -6.81 -5.18 9.17
C TYR A 203 -6.55 -6.66 9.40
N ALA A 204 -5.46 -7.19 8.83
CA ALA A 204 -5.04 -8.59 8.92
C ALA A 204 -3.77 -8.71 9.81
N PRO A 205 -3.91 -8.92 11.13
CA PRO A 205 -2.77 -8.92 12.07
C PRO A 205 -1.80 -10.09 11.89
N THR A 206 -2.22 -11.17 11.25
CA THR A 206 -1.39 -12.34 10.97
C THR A 206 -0.48 -12.17 9.78
N ALA A 207 -0.80 -11.26 8.87
CA ALA A 207 0.06 -10.91 7.74
C ALA A 207 1.07 -9.85 8.17
N LYS A 208 2.30 -10.25 8.46
CA LYS A 208 3.34 -9.35 8.98
C LYS A 208 4.31 -8.95 7.89
N VAL A 209 4.74 -7.69 7.94
CA VAL A 209 5.75 -7.12 7.07
C VAL A 209 6.61 -6.13 7.85
N TYR A 210 7.91 -6.17 7.62
CA TYR A 210 8.89 -5.24 8.18
C TYR A 210 9.20 -4.17 7.16
N HIS A 211 9.06 -2.91 7.54
CA HIS A 211 9.20 -1.76 6.64
C HIS A 211 10.35 -0.88 7.11
N ALA A 212 11.26 -0.54 6.20
CA ALA A 212 12.42 0.30 6.51
C ALA A 212 12.02 1.74 6.84
N GLY A 213 10.89 2.18 6.30
CA GLY A 213 10.28 3.48 6.59
C GLY A 213 11.10 4.66 6.08
N SER A 214 10.53 5.41 5.15
CA SER A 214 11.18 6.63 4.59
C SER A 214 12.52 6.41 3.87
N ALA A 215 12.84 5.17 3.52
CA ALA A 215 14.12 4.80 2.92
C ALA A 215 14.39 5.53 1.59
N VAL A 216 13.39 5.59 0.72
CA VAL A 216 13.47 6.24 -0.60
C VAL A 216 13.19 7.74 -0.54
N SER A 217 12.33 8.18 0.36
CA SER A 217 11.86 9.58 0.45
C SER A 217 12.64 10.45 1.46
N GLY A 218 13.73 9.91 2.03
CA GLY A 218 14.61 10.63 2.98
C GLY A 218 14.02 10.74 4.38
N SER A 219 14.37 11.79 5.13
CA SER A 219 13.96 11.95 6.52
C SER A 219 12.44 11.87 6.71
N ARG A 220 12.01 11.47 7.92
CA ARG A 220 10.58 11.35 8.31
C ARG A 220 9.79 12.65 8.06
N HIS A 221 10.43 13.79 8.20
CA HIS A 221 9.89 15.12 7.94
C HIS A 221 10.80 15.87 6.97
N ASN A 222 10.39 16.00 5.73
CA ASN A 222 11.02 16.85 4.74
C ASN A 222 9.94 17.65 4.00
N ASP A 223 10.34 18.76 3.38
CA ASP A 223 9.44 19.71 2.72
C ASP A 223 8.60 19.04 1.63
N PHE A 224 9.16 18.07 0.91
CA PHE A 224 8.46 17.32 -0.12
C PHE A 224 7.28 16.50 0.46
N LYS A 225 7.52 15.73 1.53
CA LYS A 225 6.48 14.94 2.19
C LYS A 225 5.40 15.83 2.80
N VAL A 226 5.82 16.87 3.53
CA VAL A 226 4.90 17.80 4.19
C VAL A 226 4.05 18.52 3.15
N GLY A 227 4.66 19.02 2.08
CA GLY A 227 3.95 19.72 1.00
C GLY A 227 2.94 18.83 0.28
N LEU A 228 3.32 17.59 -0.08
CA LEU A 228 2.39 16.64 -0.71
C LEU A 228 1.27 16.23 0.25
N SER A 229 1.57 15.89 1.50
CA SER A 229 0.56 15.48 2.47
C SER A 229 -0.45 16.61 2.74
N ALA A 230 0.01 17.85 2.89
CA ALA A 230 -0.87 19.01 3.09
C ALA A 230 -1.78 19.25 1.87
N ARG A 231 -1.20 19.27 0.65
CA ARG A 231 -1.97 19.40 -0.59
C ARG A 231 -3.00 18.28 -0.73
N ASN A 232 -2.57 17.05 -0.51
CA ASN A 232 -3.41 15.87 -0.71
C ASN A 232 -4.50 15.76 0.37
N SER A 233 -4.27 16.24 1.60
CA SER A 233 -5.32 16.33 2.63
C SER A 233 -6.47 17.23 2.20
N ILE A 234 -6.16 18.41 1.65
CA ILE A 234 -7.17 19.34 1.13
C ILE A 234 -7.88 18.71 -0.08
N TYR A 235 -7.12 18.10 -0.99
CA TYR A 235 -7.68 17.46 -2.18
C TYR A 235 -8.60 16.29 -1.82
N LEU A 236 -8.23 15.47 -0.84
CA LEU A 236 -9.04 14.36 -0.33
C LEU A 236 -10.39 14.85 0.22
N VAL A 237 -10.38 15.90 1.04
CA VAL A 237 -11.60 16.54 1.58
C VAL A 237 -12.48 17.06 0.45
N TYR A 238 -11.92 17.84 -0.45
CA TYR A 238 -12.66 18.42 -1.60
C TYR A 238 -13.30 17.35 -2.48
N LYS A 239 -12.59 16.25 -2.73
CA LYS A 239 -13.01 15.19 -3.65
C LYS A 239 -14.07 14.27 -3.04
N ASN A 240 -13.92 13.88 -1.79
CA ASN A 240 -14.68 12.77 -1.22
C ASN A 240 -15.66 13.16 -0.11
N MET A 241 -15.43 14.29 0.59
CA MET A 241 -16.27 14.66 1.73
C MET A 241 -17.63 15.19 1.25
N PRO A 242 -18.77 14.76 1.87
CA PRO A 242 -20.05 15.33 1.57
C PRO A 242 -20.08 16.85 1.77
N PHE A 243 -20.68 17.59 0.84
CA PHE A 243 -20.67 19.07 0.85
C PHE A 243 -21.14 19.65 2.17
N LEU A 244 -22.22 19.13 2.76
CA LEU A 244 -22.71 19.61 4.06
C LEU A 244 -21.68 19.43 5.17
N GLN A 245 -21.00 18.30 5.22
CA GLN A 245 -19.92 18.04 6.18
C GLN A 245 -18.74 19.00 5.97
N MET A 246 -18.37 19.26 4.73
CA MET A 246 -17.32 20.22 4.40
C MET A 246 -17.66 21.63 4.91
N VAL A 247 -18.91 22.08 4.71
CA VAL A 247 -19.37 23.39 5.23
C VAL A 247 -19.35 23.44 6.75
N LEU A 248 -19.76 22.37 7.43
CA LEU A 248 -19.69 22.28 8.89
C LEU A 248 -18.27 22.30 9.46
N ASN A 249 -17.30 21.86 8.66
CA ASN A 249 -15.88 21.83 9.04
C ASN A 249 -15.14 23.15 8.77
N LEU A 250 -15.72 24.11 8.04
CA LEU A 250 -15.06 25.39 7.70
C LEU A 250 -14.50 26.17 8.91
N PRO A 251 -15.07 26.10 10.11
CA PRO A 251 -14.50 26.79 11.28
C PRO A 251 -13.24 26.12 11.87
N PHE A 252 -12.89 24.91 11.44
CA PHE A 252 -11.79 24.08 11.96
C PHE A 252 -10.68 23.89 10.94
#